data_518bc0becdd448ee2063b8a50a0802f1
#
_entry.id   518bc0becdd448ee2063b8a50a0802f1
#
_cell.length_a   1.000
_cell.length_b   1.000
_cell.length_c   1.000
_cell.angle_alpha   90.00
_cell.angle_beta   90.00
_cell.angle_gamma   90.00
#
_symmetry.space_group_name_H-M   'P 1'
#
loop_
_entity.id
_entity.type
_entity.pdbx_description
1 polymer ?
#
loop_
_entity_poly.entity_id
_entity_poly.type
_entity_poly.pdbx_seq_one_letter_code
_entity_poly.pdbx_strand_id
1 'polypeptide(L)'
;ITKQAVDNMRSKIVNLISSNNQQLGYNVDNYLVGIEDTVALFFSDDQLCEYDATDDSLDEFTRIQQEAAIQNRISDLGVFDNFTDFGVVYSNDKSVGWISNTTLQAFPDGGIYTYFTGHINDEKTMSGWFFDYLNSPDRLFYVKKLNENAVIVTSFYSRELSSVVNLSHELKDMRVCLVNDSEEVAYSNNAKCVGEKIEVNLPKEND
;
A
#
# COMPACT_ATOMS: atom_id res chain seq x y z
N ILE A 1 -10.42 14.46 45.92
CA ILE A 1 -9.68 14.75 44.64
C ILE A 1 -10.13 16.13 44.20
N THR A 2 -9.20 17.09 44.12
CA THR A 2 -9.53 18.45 43.70
C THR A 2 -9.80 18.51 42.20
N LYS A 3 -10.67 19.40 41.73
CA LYS A 3 -10.97 19.65 40.34
C LYS A 3 -9.67 19.83 39.52
N GLN A 4 -8.71 20.56 40.07
CA GLN A 4 -7.40 20.79 39.45
C GLN A 4 -6.60 19.49 39.22
N ALA A 5 -6.68 18.50 40.13
CA ALA A 5 -6.01 17.21 39.93
C ALA A 5 -6.65 16.39 38.79
N VAL A 6 -7.98 16.46 38.66
CA VAL A 6 -8.70 15.81 37.54
C VAL A 6 -8.36 16.46 36.20
N ASP A 7 -8.34 17.80 36.13
CA ASP A 7 -8.02 18.58 34.94
C ASP A 7 -6.56 18.31 34.48
N ASN A 8 -5.62 18.26 35.43
CA ASN A 8 -4.22 17.92 35.14
C ASN A 8 -4.06 16.48 34.62
N MET A 9 -4.79 15.53 35.20
CA MET A 9 -4.75 14.14 34.74
C MET A 9 -5.33 14.02 33.32
N ARG A 10 -6.47 14.67 33.07
CA ARG A 10 -7.09 14.70 31.75
C ARG A 10 -6.14 15.28 30.67
N SER A 11 -5.50 16.41 30.98
CA SER A 11 -4.53 17.04 30.09
C SER A 11 -3.35 16.13 29.80
N LYS A 12 -2.81 15.43 30.80
CA LYS A 12 -1.71 14.45 30.57
C LYS A 12 -2.12 13.30 29.71
N ILE A 13 -3.33 12.74 29.85
CA ILE A 13 -3.86 11.67 29.06
C ILE A 13 -4.01 12.11 27.58
N VAL A 14 -4.60 13.29 27.35
CA VAL A 14 -4.78 13.84 26.00
C VAL A 14 -3.42 14.04 25.31
N ASN A 15 -2.44 14.60 26.02
CA ASN A 15 -1.09 14.77 25.47
C ASN A 15 -0.41 13.44 25.15
N LEU A 16 -0.58 12.43 26.02
CA LEU A 16 -0.04 11.09 25.78
C LEU A 16 -0.66 10.45 24.53
N ILE A 17 -1.98 10.53 24.37
CA ILE A 17 -2.69 10.01 23.19
C ILE A 17 -2.21 10.73 21.94
N SER A 18 -2.15 12.06 21.95
CA SER A 18 -1.71 12.86 20.82
C SER A 18 -0.27 12.51 20.39
N SER A 19 0.66 12.47 21.36
CA SER A 19 2.06 12.10 21.09
C SER A 19 2.19 10.68 20.54
N ASN A 20 1.42 9.73 21.08
CA ASN A 20 1.44 8.36 20.61
C ASN A 20 0.87 8.24 19.17
N ASN A 21 -0.21 8.97 18.87
CA ASN A 21 -0.79 8.98 17.53
C ASN A 21 0.19 9.57 16.49
N GLN A 22 0.90 10.64 16.83
CA GLN A 22 1.95 11.20 15.97
C GLN A 22 3.06 10.17 15.70
N GLN A 23 3.51 9.48 16.74
CA GLN A 23 4.54 8.45 16.60
C GLN A 23 4.06 7.26 15.75
N LEU A 24 2.82 6.82 15.92
CA LEU A 24 2.22 5.75 15.11
C LEU A 24 2.10 6.18 13.65
N GLY A 25 1.61 7.40 13.40
CA GLY A 25 1.55 7.97 12.04
C GLY A 25 2.93 7.96 11.39
N TYR A 26 3.95 8.49 12.06
CA TYR A 26 5.32 8.49 11.57
C TYR A 26 5.87 7.08 11.26
N ASN A 27 5.60 6.11 12.12
CA ASN A 27 6.05 4.73 11.90
C ASN A 27 5.38 4.10 10.68
N VAL A 28 4.07 4.31 10.50
CA VAL A 28 3.32 3.82 9.34
C VAL A 28 3.81 4.52 8.07
N ASP A 29 3.95 5.84 8.07
CA ASP A 29 4.44 6.61 6.93
C ASP A 29 5.82 6.14 6.50
N ASN A 30 6.76 5.95 7.44
CA ASN A 30 8.09 5.42 7.10
C ASN A 30 8.04 4.02 6.51
N TYR A 31 7.14 3.16 6.98
CA TYR A 31 6.96 1.83 6.43
C TYR A 31 6.45 1.90 4.99
N LEU A 32 5.45 2.73 4.71
CA LEU A 32 4.88 2.91 3.38
C LEU A 32 5.89 3.56 2.42
N VAL A 33 6.62 4.60 2.86
CA VAL A 33 7.71 5.23 2.09
C VAL A 33 8.80 4.22 1.76
N GLY A 34 9.15 3.32 2.66
CA GLY A 34 10.12 2.25 2.39
C GLY A 34 9.68 1.32 1.24
N ILE A 35 8.37 1.09 1.10
CA ILE A 35 7.80 0.35 -0.03
C ILE A 35 7.90 1.17 -1.32
N GLU A 36 7.53 2.45 -1.28
CA GLU A 36 7.65 3.37 -2.42
C GLU A 36 9.09 3.47 -2.92
N ASP A 37 10.05 3.57 -2.01
CA ASP A 37 11.50 3.60 -2.32
C ASP A 37 11.95 2.29 -2.98
N THR A 38 11.46 1.15 -2.51
CA THR A 38 11.76 -0.16 -3.11
C THR A 38 11.22 -0.22 -4.55
N VAL A 39 10.01 0.25 -4.78
CA VAL A 39 9.44 0.36 -6.14
C VAL A 39 10.26 1.34 -6.99
N ALA A 40 10.69 2.46 -6.41
CA ALA A 40 11.51 3.46 -7.12
C ALA A 40 12.84 2.88 -7.63
N LEU A 41 13.43 1.92 -6.93
CA LEU A 41 14.64 1.24 -7.40
C LEU A 41 14.45 0.46 -8.70
N PHE A 42 13.22 0.04 -9.02
CA PHE A 42 12.92 -0.60 -10.29
C PHE A 42 13.12 0.36 -11.47
N PHE A 43 12.83 1.65 -11.28
CA PHE A 43 12.97 2.70 -12.29
C PHE A 43 14.43 3.10 -12.59
N SER A 44 15.40 2.52 -11.89
CA SER A 44 16.82 2.76 -12.17
C SER A 44 17.34 2.06 -13.43
N ASP A 45 16.52 1.20 -14.05
CA ASP A 45 16.85 0.47 -15.28
C ASP A 45 15.90 0.90 -16.41
N ASP A 46 16.37 1.80 -17.26
CA ASP A 46 15.59 2.36 -18.36
C ASP A 46 15.10 1.28 -19.35
N GLN A 47 15.90 0.24 -19.59
CA GLN A 47 15.52 -0.83 -20.53
C GLN A 47 14.30 -1.62 -20.02
N LEU A 48 14.23 -1.87 -18.70
CA LEU A 48 13.09 -2.54 -18.11
C LEU A 48 11.84 -1.66 -18.12
N CYS A 49 12.02 -0.35 -17.95
CA CYS A 49 10.92 0.61 -17.97
C CYS A 49 10.33 0.80 -19.38
N GLU A 50 11.13 0.65 -20.42
CA GLU A 50 10.70 0.81 -21.81
C GLU A 50 10.06 -0.44 -22.41
N TYR A 51 10.23 -1.62 -21.80
CA TYR A 51 9.64 -2.83 -22.31
C TYR A 51 8.10 -2.73 -22.32
N ASP A 52 7.52 -3.09 -23.46
CA ASP A 52 6.07 -3.12 -23.68
C ASP A 52 5.62 -4.52 -24.13
N ALA A 53 4.95 -5.24 -23.24
CA ALA A 53 4.40 -6.56 -23.55
C ALA A 53 3.25 -6.53 -24.57
N THR A 54 2.77 -5.35 -24.94
CA THR A 54 1.72 -5.15 -25.95
C THR A 54 2.28 -4.94 -27.36
N ASP A 55 3.59 -4.76 -27.48
CA ASP A 55 4.25 -4.58 -28.78
C ASP A 55 4.32 -5.89 -29.55
N ASP A 56 3.45 -6.04 -30.54
CA ASP A 56 3.39 -7.22 -31.42
C ASP A 56 4.55 -7.30 -32.42
N SER A 57 5.36 -6.24 -32.55
CA SER A 57 6.54 -6.25 -33.43
C SER A 57 7.74 -6.96 -32.81
N LEU A 58 7.74 -7.18 -31.50
CA LEU A 58 8.79 -7.90 -30.79
C LEU A 58 8.74 -9.39 -31.12
N ASP A 59 9.90 -9.94 -31.49
CA ASP A 59 10.04 -11.39 -31.63
C ASP A 59 9.96 -12.11 -30.28
N GLU A 60 9.61 -13.38 -30.31
CA GLU A 60 9.38 -14.19 -29.13
C GLU A 60 10.64 -14.29 -28.25
N PHE A 61 11.82 -14.37 -28.84
CA PHE A 61 13.07 -14.46 -28.08
C PHE A 61 13.37 -13.18 -27.31
N THR A 62 13.23 -12.04 -27.96
CA THR A 62 13.38 -10.72 -27.30
C THR A 62 12.38 -10.56 -26.18
N ARG A 63 11.12 -10.95 -26.39
CA ARG A 63 10.07 -10.91 -25.36
C ARG A 63 10.46 -11.74 -24.14
N ILE A 64 10.86 -12.99 -24.32
CA ILE A 64 11.27 -13.89 -23.24
C ILE A 64 12.47 -13.30 -22.47
N GLN A 65 13.45 -12.74 -23.18
CA GLN A 65 14.61 -12.11 -22.53
C GLN A 65 14.22 -10.93 -21.67
N GLN A 66 13.35 -10.05 -22.16
CA GLN A 66 12.91 -8.86 -21.42
C GLN A 66 12.08 -9.25 -20.20
N GLU A 67 11.14 -10.17 -20.34
CA GLU A 67 10.34 -10.68 -19.23
C GLU A 67 11.21 -11.36 -18.15
N ALA A 68 12.21 -12.14 -18.55
CA ALA A 68 13.18 -12.74 -17.65
C ALA A 68 14.03 -11.67 -16.93
N ALA A 69 14.43 -10.60 -17.63
CA ALA A 69 15.17 -9.50 -17.02
C ALA A 69 14.34 -8.77 -15.94
N ILE A 70 13.05 -8.52 -16.21
CA ILE A 70 12.13 -7.96 -15.23
C ILE A 70 11.99 -8.89 -14.02
N GLN A 71 11.78 -10.19 -14.24
CA GLN A 71 11.66 -11.19 -13.18
C GLN A 71 12.91 -11.25 -12.31
N ASN A 72 14.10 -11.23 -12.92
CA ASN A 72 15.37 -11.22 -12.21
C ASN A 72 15.54 -9.94 -11.40
N ARG A 73 15.20 -8.78 -11.97
CA ARG A 73 15.28 -7.51 -11.25
C ARG A 73 14.40 -7.50 -10.00
N ILE A 74 13.16 -7.98 -10.11
CA ILE A 74 12.26 -8.12 -8.97
C ILE A 74 12.86 -9.05 -7.91
N SER A 75 13.45 -10.17 -8.34
CA SER A 75 14.11 -11.12 -7.44
C SER A 75 15.31 -10.49 -6.71
N ASP A 76 16.11 -9.70 -7.42
CA ASP A 76 17.31 -9.04 -6.87
C ASP A 76 16.97 -7.95 -5.85
N LEU A 77 15.78 -7.35 -5.93
CA LEU A 77 15.31 -6.39 -4.93
C LEU A 77 15.03 -7.03 -3.55
N GLY A 78 15.04 -8.36 -3.46
CA GLY A 78 14.84 -9.07 -2.18
C GLY A 78 13.46 -8.87 -1.57
N VAL A 79 12.44 -8.58 -2.39
CA VAL A 79 11.10 -8.16 -1.95
C VAL A 79 10.21 -9.29 -1.46
N PHE A 80 10.62 -10.56 -1.62
CA PHE A 80 9.75 -11.71 -1.40
C PHE A 80 9.28 -11.90 0.04
N ASP A 81 10.04 -11.45 1.03
CA ASP A 81 9.69 -11.64 2.43
C ASP A 81 8.61 -10.67 2.92
N ASN A 82 8.44 -9.52 2.24
CA ASN A 82 7.57 -8.43 2.70
C ASN A 82 6.36 -8.20 1.81
N PHE A 83 6.36 -8.73 0.58
CA PHE A 83 5.31 -8.50 -0.40
C PHE A 83 4.55 -9.78 -0.73
N THR A 84 3.24 -9.63 -0.95
CA THR A 84 2.39 -10.69 -1.52
C THR A 84 2.41 -10.63 -3.04
N ASP A 85 2.43 -9.43 -3.59
CA ASP A 85 2.57 -9.16 -5.01
C ASP A 85 3.66 -8.12 -5.24
N PHE A 86 4.48 -8.33 -6.25
CA PHE A 86 5.39 -7.36 -6.84
C PHE A 86 5.59 -7.73 -8.31
N GLY A 87 4.99 -6.97 -9.19
CA GLY A 87 5.04 -7.25 -10.62
C GLY A 87 4.62 -6.08 -11.47
N VAL A 88 4.76 -6.27 -12.78
CA VAL A 88 4.31 -5.32 -13.79
C VAL A 88 3.07 -5.89 -14.46
N VAL A 89 2.03 -5.08 -14.56
CA VAL A 89 0.80 -5.41 -15.29
C VAL A 89 0.69 -4.50 -16.50
N TYR A 90 0.46 -5.10 -17.67
CA TYR A 90 0.39 -4.41 -18.95
C TYR A 90 -1.06 -4.20 -19.40
N SER A 91 -1.27 -3.28 -20.34
CA SER A 91 -2.61 -2.92 -20.83
C SER A 91 -3.35 -4.04 -21.58
N ASN A 92 -2.68 -5.13 -21.91
CA ASN A 92 -3.27 -6.37 -22.40
C ASN A 92 -3.52 -7.42 -21.30
N ASP A 93 -3.48 -6.99 -20.04
CA ASP A 93 -3.64 -7.81 -18.83
C ASP A 93 -2.58 -8.90 -18.61
N LYS A 94 -1.53 -8.93 -19.42
CA LYS A 94 -0.36 -9.73 -19.11
C LYS A 94 0.34 -9.18 -17.88
N SER A 95 0.91 -10.07 -17.07
CA SER A 95 1.73 -9.69 -15.91
C SER A 95 3.08 -10.39 -15.95
N VAL A 96 4.10 -9.67 -15.50
CA VAL A 96 5.47 -10.18 -15.35
C VAL A 96 5.92 -9.88 -13.92
N GLY A 97 6.56 -10.85 -13.29
CA GLY A 97 6.96 -10.77 -11.89
C GLY A 97 6.10 -11.67 -11.03
N TRP A 98 5.94 -11.28 -9.77
CA TRP A 98 5.21 -12.07 -8.78
C TRP A 98 3.85 -11.45 -8.50
N ILE A 99 2.83 -11.89 -9.24
CA ILE A 99 1.43 -11.54 -8.95
C ILE A 99 0.70 -12.82 -8.57
N SER A 100 0.12 -12.85 -7.36
CA SER A 100 -0.55 -14.02 -6.85
C SER A 100 -1.83 -14.33 -7.64
N ASN A 101 -2.14 -15.62 -7.79
CA ASN A 101 -3.41 -16.03 -8.42
C ASN A 101 -4.63 -15.45 -7.68
N THR A 102 -4.54 -15.27 -6.37
CA THR A 102 -5.60 -14.65 -5.59
C THR A 102 -5.84 -13.22 -6.05
N THR A 103 -4.77 -12.44 -6.29
CA THR A 103 -4.87 -11.09 -6.84
C THR A 103 -5.44 -11.11 -8.26
N LEU A 104 -4.94 -11.98 -9.13
CA LEU A 104 -5.42 -12.09 -10.52
C LEU A 104 -6.92 -12.43 -10.62
N GLN A 105 -7.44 -13.19 -9.65
CA GLN A 105 -8.84 -13.62 -9.63
C GLN A 105 -9.77 -12.71 -8.82
N ALA A 106 -9.21 -11.81 -8.00
CA ALA A 106 -9.99 -10.96 -7.11
C ALA A 106 -10.69 -9.80 -7.84
N PHE A 107 -10.15 -9.37 -8.97
CA PHE A 107 -10.58 -8.14 -9.61
C PHE A 107 -11.59 -8.40 -10.74
N PRO A 108 -12.58 -7.47 -10.90
CA PRO A 108 -13.71 -7.69 -11.78
C PRO A 108 -13.36 -7.68 -13.27
N ASP A 109 -14.27 -8.20 -14.07
CA ASP A 109 -14.27 -8.13 -15.53
C ASP A 109 -14.10 -6.69 -16.02
N GLY A 110 -13.07 -6.43 -16.76
CA GLY A 110 -12.73 -5.07 -17.24
C GLY A 110 -11.23 -4.88 -17.37
N GLY A 111 -10.50 -5.87 -16.87
CA GLY A 111 -9.05 -5.95 -16.94
C GLY A 111 -8.35 -5.42 -15.70
N ILE A 112 -7.34 -6.15 -15.31
CA ILE A 112 -6.51 -5.85 -14.12
C ILE A 112 -5.78 -4.53 -14.30
N TYR A 113 -5.26 -4.29 -15.50
CA TYR A 113 -4.57 -3.04 -15.81
C TYR A 113 -5.47 -1.82 -15.61
N THR A 114 -6.69 -1.86 -16.14
CA THR A 114 -7.66 -0.76 -16.00
C THR A 114 -8.03 -0.56 -14.52
N TYR A 115 -8.21 -1.64 -13.78
CA TYR A 115 -8.51 -1.58 -12.36
C TYR A 115 -7.37 -0.91 -11.60
N PHE A 116 -6.13 -1.36 -11.74
CA PHE A 116 -5.00 -0.79 -11.01
C PHE A 116 -4.69 0.65 -11.41
N THR A 117 -4.74 0.97 -12.70
CA THR A 117 -4.51 2.36 -13.16
C THR A 117 -5.58 3.32 -12.67
N GLY A 118 -6.81 2.84 -12.48
CA GLY A 118 -7.90 3.63 -11.89
C GLY A 118 -7.66 4.06 -10.44
N HIS A 119 -6.71 3.45 -9.74
CA HIS A 119 -6.32 3.81 -8.37
C HIS A 119 -5.06 4.69 -8.29
N ILE A 120 -4.53 5.13 -9.43
CA ILE A 120 -3.47 6.15 -9.46
C ILE A 120 -4.13 7.50 -9.20
N ASN A 121 -3.92 8.04 -7.99
CA ASN A 121 -4.57 9.25 -7.50
C ASN A 121 -3.62 10.43 -7.32
N ASP A 122 -2.31 10.23 -7.40
CA ASP A 122 -1.30 11.28 -7.42
C ASP A 122 -0.80 11.50 -8.86
N GLU A 123 -1.25 12.58 -9.50
CA GLU A 123 -0.85 12.94 -10.86
C GLU A 123 0.64 13.32 -10.98
N LYS A 124 1.25 13.74 -9.88
CA LYS A 124 2.66 14.16 -9.87
C LYS A 124 3.61 12.97 -9.85
N THR A 125 3.35 12.00 -9.00
CA THR A 125 4.16 10.78 -8.86
C THR A 125 3.66 9.65 -9.75
N MET A 126 2.47 9.80 -10.35
CA MET A 126 1.77 8.78 -11.13
C MET A 126 1.61 7.48 -10.35
N SER A 127 1.23 7.59 -9.08
CA SER A 127 1.09 6.47 -8.16
C SER A 127 -0.13 6.62 -7.25
N GLY A 128 -0.46 5.56 -6.53
CA GLY A 128 -1.52 5.57 -5.53
C GLY A 128 -1.44 4.39 -4.58
N TRP A 129 -1.86 4.64 -3.35
CA TRP A 129 -2.17 3.64 -2.35
C TRP A 129 -3.66 3.36 -2.34
N PHE A 130 -4.06 2.10 -2.19
CA PHE A 130 -5.47 1.79 -2.00
C PHE A 130 -5.69 0.50 -1.20
N PHE A 131 -6.88 0.40 -0.65
CA PHE A 131 -7.44 -0.76 0.02
C PHE A 131 -8.82 -1.04 -0.58
N ASP A 132 -9.09 -2.30 -0.93
CA ASP A 132 -10.38 -2.72 -1.49
C ASP A 132 -10.87 -3.94 -0.70
N TYR A 133 -11.70 -3.68 0.30
CA TYR A 133 -12.23 -4.74 1.17
C TYR A 133 -13.06 -5.77 0.41
N LEU A 134 -13.81 -5.34 -0.60
CA LEU A 134 -14.72 -6.23 -1.33
C LEU A 134 -13.97 -7.27 -2.17
N ASN A 135 -12.86 -6.83 -2.82
CA ASN A 135 -12.11 -7.67 -3.73
C ASN A 135 -10.87 -8.30 -3.08
N SER A 136 -10.28 -7.62 -2.08
CA SER A 136 -9.06 -8.09 -1.41
C SER A 136 -9.01 -7.59 0.04
N PRO A 137 -9.76 -8.21 0.95
CA PRO A 137 -10.08 -7.66 2.28
C PRO A 137 -8.89 -7.57 3.23
N ASP A 138 -7.79 -8.19 2.93
CA ASP A 138 -6.64 -8.32 3.82
C ASP A 138 -5.36 -7.68 3.25
N ARG A 139 -5.44 -6.93 2.15
CA ARG A 139 -4.25 -6.39 1.48
C ARG A 139 -4.31 -4.88 1.26
N LEU A 140 -3.14 -4.26 1.40
CA LEU A 140 -2.86 -2.91 0.96
C LEU A 140 -2.08 -2.97 -0.35
N PHE A 141 -2.47 -2.13 -1.30
CA PHE A 141 -1.84 -2.05 -2.61
C PHE A 141 -1.16 -0.70 -2.80
N TYR A 142 0.02 -0.75 -3.42
CA TYR A 142 0.68 0.40 -4.01
C TYR A 142 0.85 0.17 -5.50
N VAL A 143 0.40 1.12 -6.30
CA VAL A 143 0.50 1.08 -7.75
C VAL A 143 1.24 2.30 -8.27
N LYS A 144 2.07 2.11 -9.30
CA LYS A 144 2.81 3.19 -9.93
C LYS A 144 2.91 2.97 -11.43
N LYS A 145 2.59 4.01 -12.22
CA LYS A 145 2.72 3.95 -13.67
C LYS A 145 4.20 3.76 -14.05
N LEU A 146 4.49 2.76 -14.87
CA LEU A 146 5.82 2.46 -15.36
C LEU A 146 6.06 3.14 -16.71
N ASN A 147 5.11 2.98 -17.63
CA ASN A 147 5.07 3.64 -18.93
C ASN A 147 3.60 3.75 -19.38
N GLU A 148 3.35 4.10 -20.66
CA GLU A 148 1.97 4.32 -21.15
C GLU A 148 1.10 3.05 -21.14
N ASN A 149 1.72 1.87 -21.18
CA ASN A 149 1.04 0.58 -21.26
C ASN A 149 1.30 -0.34 -20.06
N ALA A 150 1.96 0.16 -19.02
CA ALA A 150 2.37 -0.69 -17.89
C ALA A 150 2.27 0.03 -16.54
N VAL A 151 1.89 -0.72 -15.52
CA VAL A 151 1.85 -0.30 -14.13
C VAL A 151 2.58 -1.31 -13.26
N ILE A 152 3.40 -0.83 -12.32
CA ILE A 152 3.94 -1.67 -11.25
C ILE A 152 2.86 -1.80 -10.19
N VAL A 153 2.63 -3.03 -9.75
CA VAL A 153 1.68 -3.39 -8.70
C VAL A 153 2.44 -4.07 -7.59
N THR A 154 2.28 -3.56 -6.38
CA THR A 154 2.79 -4.18 -5.17
C THR A 154 1.67 -4.33 -4.16
N SER A 155 1.72 -5.38 -3.35
CA SER A 155 0.81 -5.53 -2.23
C SER A 155 1.47 -6.25 -1.06
N PHE A 156 0.92 -6.00 0.14
CA PHE A 156 1.27 -6.72 1.35
C PHE A 156 0.03 -6.93 2.22
N TYR A 157 0.07 -7.92 3.10
CA TYR A 157 -1.02 -8.11 4.05
C TYR A 157 -1.09 -6.95 5.05
N SER A 158 -2.26 -6.36 5.22
CA SER A 158 -2.45 -5.24 6.14
C SER A 158 -2.03 -5.56 7.58
N ARG A 159 -2.09 -6.83 7.99
CA ARG A 159 -1.60 -7.32 9.29
C ARG A 159 -0.11 -7.09 9.52
N GLU A 160 0.70 -6.92 8.46
CA GLU A 160 2.14 -6.61 8.57
C GLU A 160 2.38 -5.27 9.27
N LEU A 161 1.41 -4.36 9.20
CA LEU A 161 1.45 -3.10 9.95
C LEU A 161 1.49 -3.30 11.46
N SER A 162 1.11 -4.48 11.97
CA SER A 162 1.24 -4.79 13.40
C SER A 162 2.68 -4.69 13.89
N SER A 163 3.66 -4.89 13.02
CA SER A 163 5.09 -4.78 13.34
C SER A 163 5.53 -3.34 13.63
N VAL A 164 4.84 -2.35 13.05
CA VAL A 164 5.15 -0.92 13.18
C VAL A 164 4.18 -0.17 14.08
N VAL A 165 3.01 -0.76 14.36
CA VAL A 165 2.01 -0.20 15.28
C VAL A 165 2.27 -0.69 16.70
N ASN A 166 3.18 0.00 17.40
CA ASN A 166 3.50 -0.29 18.80
C ASN A 166 2.83 0.73 19.73
N LEU A 167 1.91 0.25 20.55
CA LEU A 167 1.30 1.07 21.60
C LEU A 167 2.15 1.05 22.87
N SER A 168 2.25 2.20 23.54
CA SER A 168 2.82 2.24 24.88
C SER A 168 2.00 1.37 25.85
N HIS A 169 2.62 0.93 26.94
CA HIS A 169 1.94 0.06 27.92
C HIS A 169 0.65 0.68 28.47
N GLU A 170 0.63 2.01 28.60
CA GLU A 170 -0.52 2.78 29.09
C GLU A 170 -1.70 2.82 28.11
N LEU A 171 -1.41 2.59 26.81
CA LEU A 171 -2.38 2.65 25.71
C LEU A 171 -2.66 1.28 25.08
N LYS A 172 -2.16 0.19 25.66
CA LYS A 172 -2.24 -1.18 25.10
C LYS A 172 -3.67 -1.64 24.80
N ASP A 173 -4.64 -1.14 25.55
CA ASP A 173 -6.05 -1.49 25.40
C ASP A 173 -6.80 -0.57 24.41
N MET A 174 -6.11 0.42 23.83
CA MET A 174 -6.71 1.29 22.83
C MET A 174 -6.80 0.61 21.48
N ARG A 175 -7.89 0.88 20.78
CA ARG A 175 -8.05 0.47 19.38
C ARG A 175 -7.35 1.47 18.47
N VAL A 176 -6.49 0.96 17.60
CA VAL A 176 -5.84 1.70 16.52
C VAL A 176 -6.38 1.24 15.18
N CYS A 177 -6.71 2.18 14.32
CA CYS A 177 -7.18 1.92 12.97
C CYS A 177 -6.40 2.79 11.96
N LEU A 178 -6.03 2.20 10.84
CA LEU A 178 -5.67 2.91 9.61
C LEU A 178 -6.93 2.94 8.73
N VAL A 179 -7.32 4.13 8.32
CA VAL A 179 -8.55 4.35 7.56
C VAL A 179 -8.19 4.96 6.22
N ASN A 180 -8.81 4.49 5.14
CA ASN A 180 -8.64 5.07 3.81
C ASN A 180 -9.52 6.32 3.62
N ASP A 181 -9.40 6.98 2.47
CA ASP A 181 -10.15 8.20 2.13
C ASP A 181 -11.68 7.97 2.05
N SER A 182 -12.11 6.71 1.95
CA SER A 182 -13.53 6.32 1.97
C SER A 182 -14.04 5.98 3.39
N GLU A 183 -13.26 6.32 4.43
CA GLU A 183 -13.54 6.04 5.84
C GLU A 183 -13.65 4.54 6.17
N GLU A 184 -13.04 3.68 5.34
CA GLU A 184 -13.02 2.23 5.52
C GLU A 184 -11.72 1.81 6.24
N VAL A 185 -11.84 0.94 7.23
CA VAL A 185 -10.71 0.46 8.03
C VAL A 185 -9.89 -0.54 7.21
N ALA A 186 -8.69 -0.13 6.81
CA ALA A 186 -7.73 -0.96 6.10
C ALA A 186 -6.87 -1.83 7.03
N TYR A 187 -6.61 -1.35 8.24
CA TYR A 187 -5.90 -2.08 9.29
C TYR A 187 -6.46 -1.70 10.66
N SER A 188 -6.52 -2.68 11.55
CA SER A 188 -6.74 -2.44 12.97
C SER A 188 -6.01 -3.50 13.81
N ASN A 189 -5.54 -3.10 15.01
CA ASN A 189 -5.06 -4.05 16.02
C ASN A 189 -6.19 -4.94 16.56
N ASN A 190 -7.46 -4.63 16.24
CA ASN A 190 -8.61 -5.51 16.37
C ASN A 190 -9.07 -5.93 14.96
N ALA A 191 -8.66 -7.11 14.51
CA ALA A 191 -8.92 -7.60 13.16
C ALA A 191 -10.42 -7.62 12.76
N LYS A 192 -11.34 -7.67 13.73
CA LYS A 192 -12.79 -7.66 13.46
C LYS A 192 -13.29 -6.32 12.89
N CYS A 193 -12.51 -5.25 13.07
CA CYS A 193 -12.88 -3.92 12.61
C CYS A 193 -12.43 -3.65 11.17
N VAL A 194 -11.63 -4.53 10.56
CA VAL A 194 -11.16 -4.35 9.17
C VAL A 194 -12.37 -4.45 8.24
N GLY A 195 -12.49 -3.46 7.33
CA GLY A 195 -13.63 -3.30 6.43
C GLY A 195 -14.83 -2.55 7.03
N GLU A 196 -14.81 -2.23 8.35
CA GLU A 196 -15.84 -1.35 8.91
C GLU A 196 -15.68 0.08 8.39
N LYS A 197 -16.79 0.80 8.25
CA LYS A 197 -16.76 2.24 8.01
C LYS A 197 -16.78 2.97 9.35
N ILE A 198 -15.82 3.89 9.52
CA ILE A 198 -15.67 4.70 10.72
C ILE A 198 -15.73 6.17 10.32
N GLU A 199 -16.69 6.91 10.89
CA GLU A 199 -16.76 8.35 10.72
C GLU A 199 -15.56 9.01 11.45
N VAL A 200 -14.64 9.61 10.67
CA VAL A 200 -13.43 10.24 11.21
C VAL A 200 -13.72 11.72 11.46
N ASN A 201 -13.97 12.07 12.71
CA ASN A 201 -14.04 13.46 13.13
C ASN A 201 -12.62 13.97 13.41
N LEU A 202 -11.91 14.41 12.39
CA LEU A 202 -10.65 15.12 12.59
C LEU A 202 -10.92 16.48 13.19
N PRO A 203 -10.19 16.90 14.26
CA PRO A 203 -10.26 18.28 14.73
C PRO A 203 -9.86 19.18 13.55
N LYS A 204 -10.72 20.16 13.25
CA LYS A 204 -10.35 21.18 12.27
C LYS A 204 -9.07 21.84 12.77
N GLU A 205 -8.01 21.81 11.97
CA GLU A 205 -6.85 22.66 12.20
C GLU A 205 -7.40 24.08 12.24
N ASN A 206 -7.25 24.70 13.41
CA ASN A 206 -7.49 26.13 13.52
C ASN A 206 -6.33 26.82 12.79
N ASP A 207 -6.64 27.46 11.67
CA ASP A 207 -5.77 28.42 10.99
C ASP A 207 -5.26 29.52 11.95
#